data_c7b10ac7a3b32237b54c7c15dacdaef9
#
_entry.id   c7b10ac7a3b32237b54c7c15dacdaef9
#
_cell.length_a   1.000
_cell.length_b   1.000
_cell.length_c   1.000
_cell.angle_alpha   90.00
_cell.angle_beta   90.00
_cell.angle_gamma   90.00
#
_symmetry.space_group_name_H-M   'P 1'
#
loop_
_entity.id
_entity.type
_entity.pdbx_description
1 polymer ?
#
loop_
_entity_poly.entity_id
_entity_poly.type
_entity_poly.pdbx_seq_one_letter_code
_entity_poly.pdbx_strand_id
1 'polypeptide(L)'
;INHNAADKTLEISCKIFTDDFEKILAKNYQRKVDLINPSDKAPMDSLVKKYILSHLVISANGKPVSLHYLGFENDQEAAYSYIEVENIPVLNKISISTNIMYDQFEDQVNIMHVIVNGNRKSTKLNFPETEAEIVFSIN
;
A
#
# COMPACT_ATOMS: atom_id res chain seq x y z
N ILE A 1 -7.78 0.85 -2.11
CA ILE A 1 -7.89 -0.53 -2.63
C ILE A 1 -9.22 -0.66 -3.35
N ASN A 2 -9.16 -1.05 -4.60
CA ASN A 2 -10.35 -1.21 -5.43
C ASN A 2 -10.44 -2.65 -5.93
N HIS A 3 -11.58 -3.29 -5.69
CA HIS A 3 -11.85 -4.62 -6.23
C HIS A 3 -12.42 -4.47 -7.65
N ASN A 4 -11.67 -4.97 -8.62
CA ASN A 4 -12.10 -5.01 -10.02
C ASN A 4 -12.71 -6.40 -10.29
N ALA A 5 -14.04 -6.48 -10.27
CA ALA A 5 -14.75 -7.75 -10.41
C ALA A 5 -14.59 -8.33 -11.82
N ALA A 6 -14.50 -7.47 -12.84
CA ALA A 6 -14.34 -7.92 -14.22
C ALA A 6 -12.99 -8.62 -14.44
N ASP A 7 -11.92 -8.05 -13.90
CA ASP A 7 -10.57 -8.60 -14.03
C ASP A 7 -10.22 -9.56 -12.90
N LYS A 8 -11.04 -9.63 -11.87
CA LYS A 8 -10.81 -10.46 -10.67
C LYS A 8 -9.54 -10.07 -9.94
N THR A 9 -9.31 -8.78 -9.81
CA THR A 9 -8.10 -8.23 -9.19
C THR A 9 -8.42 -7.28 -8.05
N LEU A 10 -7.46 -7.11 -7.15
CA LEU A 10 -7.40 -5.95 -6.26
C LEU A 10 -6.38 -4.98 -6.84
N GLU A 11 -6.79 -3.75 -7.01
CA GLU A 11 -5.94 -2.66 -7.47
C GLU A 11 -5.65 -1.77 -6.27
N ILE A 12 -4.39 -1.70 -5.88
CA ILE A 12 -3.96 -1.03 -4.66
C ILE A 12 -3.06 0.14 -5.03
N SER A 13 -3.32 1.29 -4.44
CA SER A 13 -2.39 2.42 -4.49
C SER A 13 -2.07 2.87 -3.08
N CYS A 14 -0.78 3.07 -2.82
CA CYS A 14 -0.29 3.59 -1.54
C CYS A 14 0.21 5.00 -1.76
N LYS A 15 -0.38 5.96 -1.05
CA LYS A 15 0.02 7.36 -1.11
C LYS A 15 0.87 7.69 0.10
N ILE A 16 2.09 8.15 -0.14
CA ILE A 16 3.01 8.58 0.93
C ILE A 16 3.59 9.92 0.50
N PHE A 17 3.65 10.90 1.41
CA PHE A 17 4.30 12.17 1.09
C PHE A 17 5.75 11.93 0.69
N THR A 18 6.14 12.50 -0.44
CA THR A 18 7.42 12.21 -1.09
C THR A 18 8.62 12.52 -0.19
N ASP A 19 8.61 13.68 0.48
CA ASP A 19 9.72 14.09 1.34
C ASP A 19 9.94 13.09 2.47
N ASP A 20 8.85 12.68 3.12
CA ASP A 20 8.93 11.71 4.22
C ASP A 20 9.37 10.34 3.73
N PHE A 21 8.88 9.93 2.56
CA PHE A 21 9.24 8.65 1.97
C PHE A 21 10.71 8.60 1.58
N GLU A 22 11.22 9.67 0.97
CA GLU A 22 12.64 9.76 0.62
C GLU A 22 13.53 9.65 1.86
N LYS A 23 13.14 10.31 2.95
CA LYS A 23 13.90 10.26 4.21
C LYS A 23 13.94 8.84 4.78
N ILE A 24 12.81 8.14 4.81
CA ILE A 24 12.76 6.81 5.40
C ILE A 24 13.51 5.79 4.53
N LEU A 25 13.41 5.90 3.21
CA LEU A 25 14.14 5.03 2.30
C LEU A 25 15.65 5.25 2.40
N ALA A 26 16.07 6.51 2.46
CA ALA A 26 17.50 6.84 2.62
C ALA A 26 18.05 6.30 3.93
N LYS A 27 17.30 6.42 5.01
CA LYS A 27 17.70 5.94 6.33
C LYS A 27 17.76 4.41 6.38
N ASN A 28 16.72 3.75 5.90
CA ASN A 28 16.60 2.29 6.02
C ASN A 28 17.58 1.54 5.12
N TYR A 29 17.86 2.08 3.94
CA TYR A 29 18.69 1.41 2.95
C TYR A 29 20.06 2.07 2.75
N GLN A 30 20.35 3.14 3.50
CA GLN A 30 21.63 3.83 3.50
C GLN A 30 22.05 4.23 2.09
N ARG A 31 21.13 4.84 1.33
CA ARG A 31 21.34 5.27 -0.05
C ARG A 31 20.74 6.65 -0.26
N LYS A 32 21.28 7.34 -1.28
CA LYS A 32 20.68 8.58 -1.76
C LYS A 32 19.40 8.24 -2.52
N VAL A 33 18.30 8.93 -2.18
CA VAL A 33 16.99 8.67 -2.76
C VAL A 33 16.41 9.93 -3.35
N ASP A 34 16.00 9.85 -4.61
CA ASP A 34 15.25 10.91 -5.31
C ASP A 34 14.10 10.24 -6.05
N LEU A 35 12.88 10.46 -5.56
CA LEU A 35 11.67 9.89 -6.16
C LEU A 35 10.99 10.83 -7.13
N ILE A 36 11.39 12.11 -7.16
CA ILE A 36 10.76 13.12 -8.00
C ILE A 36 11.37 13.12 -9.39
N ASN A 37 12.69 13.15 -9.46
CA ASN A 37 13.41 13.23 -10.73
C ASN A 37 14.66 12.35 -10.66
N PRO A 38 14.48 11.03 -10.52
CA PRO A 38 15.62 10.13 -10.36
C PRO A 38 16.43 10.05 -11.64
N SER A 39 17.76 10.04 -11.49
CA SER A 39 18.67 9.83 -12.62
C SER A 39 18.49 8.44 -13.23
N ASP A 40 18.10 7.47 -12.41
CA ASP A 40 17.75 6.13 -12.84
C ASP A 40 16.58 5.65 -11.98
N LYS A 41 15.46 5.34 -12.63
CA LYS A 41 14.25 4.94 -11.93
C LYS A 41 14.32 3.50 -11.39
N ALA A 42 15.06 2.61 -12.05
CA ALA A 42 15.10 1.20 -11.67
C ALA A 42 15.58 0.96 -10.22
N PRO A 43 16.68 1.58 -9.74
CA PRO A 43 17.05 1.47 -8.33
C PRO A 43 16.00 2.03 -7.38
N MET A 44 15.31 3.11 -7.77
CA MET A 44 14.26 3.71 -6.94
C MET A 44 13.04 2.78 -6.86
N ASP A 45 12.64 2.16 -7.98
CA ASP A 45 11.58 1.13 -7.98
C ASP A 45 11.93 -0.02 -7.03
N SER A 46 13.19 -0.47 -7.03
CA SER A 46 13.63 -1.54 -6.14
C SER A 46 13.50 -1.17 -4.67
N LEU A 47 13.86 0.05 -4.31
CA LEU A 47 13.76 0.53 -2.92
C LEU A 47 12.29 0.67 -2.49
N VAL A 48 11.46 1.26 -3.33
CA VAL A 48 10.04 1.43 -3.05
C VAL A 48 9.36 0.07 -2.90
N LYS A 49 9.60 -0.84 -3.84
CA LYS A 49 9.08 -2.21 -3.79
C LYS A 49 9.47 -2.90 -2.49
N LYS A 50 10.74 -2.86 -2.15
CA LYS A 50 11.27 -3.52 -0.96
C LYS A 50 10.63 -2.98 0.31
N TYR A 51 10.49 -1.66 0.40
CA TYR A 51 9.89 -1.03 1.56
C TYR A 51 8.41 -1.42 1.70
N ILE A 52 7.62 -1.22 0.63
CA ILE A 52 6.18 -1.48 0.66
C ILE A 52 5.91 -2.96 0.98
N LEU A 53 6.58 -3.89 0.28
CA LEU A 53 6.31 -5.31 0.45
C LEU A 53 6.78 -5.85 1.81
N SER A 54 7.72 -5.16 2.48
CA SER A 54 8.13 -5.55 3.83
C SER A 54 7.26 -4.93 4.93
N HIS A 55 6.39 -3.97 4.59
CA HIS A 55 5.56 -3.26 5.56
C HIS A 55 4.06 -3.41 5.31
N LEU A 56 3.67 -4.29 4.40
CA LEU A 56 2.26 -4.48 4.03
C LEU A 56 1.98 -5.95 3.78
N VAL A 57 0.99 -6.48 4.49
CA VAL A 57 0.49 -7.85 4.29
C VAL A 57 -1.02 -7.78 4.15
N ILE A 58 -1.56 -8.46 3.17
CA ILE A 58 -2.99 -8.48 2.92
C ILE A 58 -3.50 -9.90 2.84
N SER A 59 -4.67 -10.14 3.45
CA SER A 59 -5.43 -11.37 3.30
C SER A 59 -6.80 -11.03 2.72
N ALA A 60 -7.24 -11.80 1.76
CA ALA A 60 -8.57 -11.66 1.16
C ALA A 60 -9.38 -12.90 1.47
N ASN A 61 -10.58 -12.71 2.03
CA ASN A 61 -11.49 -13.80 2.39
C ASN A 61 -10.82 -14.86 3.29
N GLY A 62 -9.95 -14.38 4.20
CA GLY A 62 -9.24 -15.25 5.15
C GLY A 62 -7.99 -15.93 4.63
N LYS A 63 -7.55 -15.61 3.41
CA LYS A 63 -6.35 -16.23 2.80
C LYS A 63 -5.31 -15.16 2.47
N PRO A 64 -4.04 -15.40 2.81
CA PRO A 64 -2.96 -14.50 2.40
C PRO A 64 -2.89 -14.40 0.87
N VAL A 65 -2.57 -13.21 0.38
CA VAL A 65 -2.45 -12.97 -1.06
C VAL A 65 -1.05 -12.49 -1.41
N SER A 66 -0.66 -12.74 -2.66
CA SER A 66 0.61 -12.26 -3.18
C SER A 66 0.45 -10.86 -3.74
N LEU A 67 1.32 -9.96 -3.33
CA LEU A 67 1.31 -8.58 -3.78
C LEU A 67 2.29 -8.41 -4.94
N HIS A 68 1.80 -7.94 -6.09
CA HIS A 68 2.61 -7.68 -7.26
C HIS A 68 2.84 -6.17 -7.40
N TYR A 69 4.06 -5.74 -7.17
CA TYR A 69 4.43 -4.34 -7.30
C TYR A 69 4.52 -3.97 -8.78
N LEU A 70 3.81 -2.91 -9.18
CA LEU A 70 3.77 -2.46 -10.57
C LEU A 70 4.66 -1.26 -10.86
N GLY A 71 4.92 -0.43 -9.86
CA GLY A 71 5.71 0.76 -10.03
C GLY A 71 5.24 1.87 -9.12
N PHE A 72 5.89 3.03 -9.23
CA PHE A 72 5.44 4.22 -8.52
C PHE A 72 5.49 5.43 -9.43
N GLU A 73 4.77 6.46 -9.07
CA GLU A 73 4.88 7.77 -9.68
C GLU A 73 4.81 8.85 -8.63
N ASN A 74 5.43 9.99 -8.90
CA ASN A 74 5.32 11.16 -8.04
C ASN A 74 4.35 12.13 -8.69
N ASP A 75 3.35 12.56 -7.92
CA ASP A 75 2.38 13.56 -8.34
C ASP A 75 2.29 14.63 -7.26
N GLN A 76 2.76 15.84 -7.61
CA GLN A 76 2.85 16.96 -6.68
C GLN A 76 3.70 16.59 -5.46
N GLU A 77 3.12 16.54 -4.26
CA GLU A 77 3.85 16.30 -3.01
C GLU A 77 3.79 14.86 -2.52
N ALA A 78 3.20 13.95 -3.30
CA ALA A 78 3.02 12.57 -2.88
C ALA A 78 3.56 11.58 -3.91
N ALA A 79 4.11 10.48 -3.41
CA ALA A 79 4.47 9.32 -4.21
C ALA A 79 3.36 8.29 -4.11
N TYR A 80 2.94 7.77 -5.24
CA TYR A 80 1.92 6.73 -5.34
C TYR A 80 2.57 5.44 -5.80
N SER A 81 2.47 4.40 -4.98
CA SER A 81 2.97 3.07 -5.32
C SER A 81 1.80 2.19 -5.72
N TYR A 82 1.93 1.46 -6.82
CA TYR A 82 0.84 0.65 -7.37
C TYR A 82 1.15 -0.83 -7.21
N ILE A 83 0.15 -1.57 -6.73
CA ILE A 83 0.24 -2.99 -6.43
C ILE A 83 -1.02 -3.66 -6.95
N GLU A 84 -0.86 -4.88 -7.48
CA GLU A 84 -1.98 -5.67 -7.97
C GLU A 84 -2.01 -7.03 -7.29
N VAL A 85 -3.21 -7.52 -7.00
CA VAL A 85 -3.45 -8.90 -6.53
C VAL A 85 -4.37 -9.58 -7.52
N GLU A 86 -3.97 -10.74 -8.01
CA GLU A 86 -4.72 -11.51 -8.99
C GLU A 86 -5.60 -12.59 -8.35
N ASN A 87 -6.57 -13.08 -9.09
CA ASN A 87 -7.43 -14.20 -8.71
C ASN A 87 -8.31 -13.93 -7.50
N ILE A 88 -8.92 -12.75 -7.47
CA ILE A 88 -9.91 -12.38 -6.44
C ILE A 88 -11.26 -12.17 -7.12
N PRO A 89 -12.01 -13.24 -7.39
CA PRO A 89 -13.31 -13.10 -8.07
C PRO A 89 -14.36 -12.39 -7.22
N VAL A 90 -14.30 -12.57 -5.91
CA VAL A 90 -15.22 -11.95 -4.95
C VAL A 90 -14.41 -11.48 -3.76
N LEU A 91 -14.72 -10.31 -3.22
CA LEU A 91 -14.12 -9.81 -2.00
C LEU A 91 -15.19 -9.58 -0.95
N ASN A 92 -15.27 -10.46 0.05
CA ASN A 92 -16.20 -10.35 1.17
C ASN A 92 -15.54 -9.75 2.41
N LYS A 93 -14.27 -10.00 2.58
CA LYS A 93 -13.50 -9.52 3.73
C LYS A 93 -12.06 -9.30 3.32
N ILE A 94 -11.48 -8.21 3.80
CA ILE A 94 -10.07 -7.92 3.60
C ILE A 94 -9.44 -7.62 4.96
N SER A 95 -8.29 -8.23 5.21
CA SER A 95 -7.48 -7.97 6.40
C SER A 95 -6.17 -7.34 5.95
N ILE A 96 -5.82 -6.23 6.56
CA ILE A 96 -4.63 -5.46 6.22
C ILE A 96 -3.74 -5.35 7.45
N SER A 97 -2.50 -5.80 7.33
CA SER A 97 -1.47 -5.62 8.35
C SER A 97 -0.41 -4.71 7.78
N THR A 98 -0.18 -3.58 8.43
CA THR A 98 0.79 -2.60 7.93
C THR A 98 1.38 -1.78 9.07
N ASN A 99 2.68 -1.50 8.95
CA ASN A 99 3.40 -0.58 9.81
C ASN A 99 4.15 0.47 8.98
N ILE A 100 3.58 0.80 7.82
CA ILE A 100 4.18 1.80 6.92
C ILE A 100 4.39 3.12 7.67
N MET A 101 5.61 3.66 7.60
CA MET A 101 6.06 4.90 8.21
C MET A 101 6.14 4.88 9.75
N TYR A 102 5.85 3.75 10.39
CA TYR A 102 5.93 3.64 11.86
C TYR A 102 7.38 3.65 12.37
N ASP A 103 8.32 3.26 11.53
CA ASP A 103 9.75 3.25 11.88
C ASP A 103 10.36 4.66 11.93
N GLN A 104 9.62 5.68 11.51
CA GLN A 104 10.08 7.07 11.51
C GLN A 104 9.14 8.00 12.30
N PHE A 105 7.84 7.72 12.35
CA PHE A 105 6.85 8.64 12.92
C PHE A 105 5.96 7.94 13.94
N GLU A 106 5.99 8.41 15.20
CA GLU A 106 5.15 7.88 16.27
C GLU A 106 3.72 8.44 16.24
N ASP A 107 3.47 9.47 15.45
CA ASP A 107 2.15 10.05 15.27
C ASP A 107 1.52 9.66 13.94
N GLN A 108 2.06 8.63 13.28
CA GLN A 108 1.58 8.18 11.98
C GLN A 108 0.15 7.66 12.06
N VAL A 109 -0.65 8.06 11.08
CA VAL A 109 -1.99 7.53 10.85
C VAL A 109 -2.03 6.98 9.43
N ASN A 110 -2.39 5.70 9.30
CA ASN A 110 -2.57 5.06 8.00
C ASN A 110 -4.07 4.90 7.76
N ILE A 111 -4.56 5.47 6.67
CA ILE A 111 -5.96 5.42 6.30
C ILE A 111 -6.12 4.48 5.12
N MET A 112 -7.05 3.53 5.23
CA MET A 112 -7.35 2.57 4.19
C MET A 112 -8.77 2.80 3.67
N HIS A 113 -8.88 2.90 2.34
CA HIS A 113 -10.17 2.95 1.66
C HIS A 113 -10.28 1.71 0.78
N VAL A 114 -11.39 0.99 0.91
CA VAL A 114 -11.63 -0.22 0.13
C VAL A 114 -12.98 -0.07 -0.59
N ILE A 115 -12.97 -0.30 -1.89
CA ILE A 115 -14.16 -0.16 -2.73
C ILE A 115 -14.50 -1.51 -3.34
N VAL A 116 -15.72 -1.97 -3.10
CA VAL A 116 -16.27 -3.22 -3.67
C VAL A 116 -17.68 -2.93 -4.21
N ASN A 117 -17.90 -3.18 -5.49
CA ASN A 117 -19.19 -2.92 -6.16
C ASN A 117 -19.69 -1.49 -5.93
N GLY A 118 -18.79 -0.52 -5.99
CA GLY A 118 -19.12 0.89 -5.76
C GLY A 118 -19.32 1.27 -4.29
N ASN A 119 -19.29 0.32 -3.37
CA ASN A 119 -19.41 0.59 -1.93
C ASN A 119 -18.04 0.83 -1.34
N ARG A 120 -17.83 2.03 -0.79
CA ARG A 120 -16.58 2.40 -0.16
C ARG A 120 -16.70 2.26 1.35
N LYS A 121 -15.77 1.51 1.94
CA LYS A 121 -15.59 1.44 3.38
C LYS A 121 -14.18 1.87 3.72
N SER A 122 -14.04 2.59 4.82
CA SER A 122 -12.76 3.14 5.23
C SER A 122 -12.49 2.83 6.68
N THR A 123 -11.22 2.68 7.01
CA THR A 123 -10.75 2.53 8.38
C THR A 123 -9.38 3.18 8.50
N LYS A 124 -8.93 3.36 9.73
CA LYS A 124 -7.61 3.95 9.97
C LYS A 124 -6.89 3.19 11.07
N LEU A 125 -5.56 3.23 10.99
CA LEU A 125 -4.67 2.71 12.02
C LEU A 125 -3.85 3.87 12.56
N ASN A 126 -3.96 4.09 13.86
CA ASN A 126 -3.10 5.04 14.57
C ASN A 126 -1.92 4.29 15.15
N PHE A 127 -0.71 4.81 14.98
CA PHE A 127 0.47 4.20 15.61
C PHE A 127 0.18 3.90 17.09
N PRO A 128 0.48 2.73 17.65
CA PRO A 128 1.20 1.59 17.06
C PRO A 128 0.31 0.46 16.51
N GLU A 129 -0.96 0.73 16.22
CA GLU A 129 -1.86 -0.27 15.66
C GLU A 129 -1.38 -0.70 14.27
N THR A 130 -1.42 -2.01 14.00
CA THR A 130 -0.92 -2.54 12.72
C THR A 130 -1.95 -3.36 11.95
N GLU A 131 -3.10 -3.67 12.53
CA GLU A 131 -4.06 -4.58 11.89
C GLU A 131 -5.43 -3.95 11.75
N ALA A 132 -6.02 -4.10 10.58
CA ALA A 132 -7.36 -3.64 10.26
C ALA A 132 -8.08 -4.73 9.48
N GLU A 133 -9.40 -4.81 9.68
CA GLU A 133 -10.26 -5.72 8.94
C GLU A 133 -11.49 -4.96 8.47
N ILE A 134 -11.86 -5.17 7.21
CA ILE A 134 -13.06 -4.58 6.64
C ILE A 134 -13.90 -5.72 6.04
N VAL A 135 -15.17 -5.78 6.44
CA VAL A 135 -16.10 -6.80 6.00
C VAL A 135 -17.16 -6.15 5.10
N PHE A 136 -17.38 -6.73 3.94
CA PHE A 136 -18.47 -6.37 3.03
C PHE A 136 -19.58 -7.39 3.17
N SER A 137 -20.78 -7.04 2.67
CA SER A 137 -21.90 -7.96 2.75
C SER A 137 -21.58 -9.30 2.07
N ILE A 138 -21.93 -10.39 2.73
CA ILE A 138 -21.63 -11.75 2.27
C ILE A 138 -22.88 -12.54 1.95
N ASN A 139 -23.96 -11.85 1.70
CA ASN A 139 -25.21 -12.52 1.33
C ASN A 139 -25.15 -13.12 -0.07
#